data_c0cca41d7df5fc7258cd9ff9458217f3
#
_entry.id   c0cca41d7df5fc7258cd9ff9458217f3
#
_cell.length_a   1.000
_cell.length_b   1.000
_cell.length_c   1.000
_cell.angle_alpha   90.00
_cell.angle_beta   90.00
_cell.angle_gamma   90.00
#
_symmetry.space_group_name_H-M   'P 1'
#
loop_
_entity.id
_entity.type
_entity.pdbx_description
1 polymer ?
#
loop_
_entity_poly.entity_id
_entity_poly.type
_entity_poly.pdbx_seq_one_letter_code
_entity_poly.pdbx_strand_id
1 'polypeptide(L)'
;MIKSLSVIFPVFNEEKRLKDCFDDIKRFNLSTKIKKIEYIFIDDGSKDNSNIIINKFVKEQNKIKKKIRYKLIKLSKNSGKGGALMKGVMSVKNEWILTLDTDI
;
A
#
# COMPACT_ATOMS: atom_id res chain seq x y z
N MET A 1 -19.11 -3.01 -12.87
CA MET A 1 -18.37 -3.70 -11.80
C MET A 1 -16.88 -3.45 -11.93
N ILE A 2 -16.21 -3.12 -10.83
CA ILE A 2 -14.76 -2.91 -10.81
C ILE A 2 -14.06 -4.25 -10.93
N LYS A 3 -13.20 -4.42 -11.93
CA LYS A 3 -12.47 -5.66 -12.16
C LYS A 3 -11.07 -5.62 -11.54
N SER A 4 -10.44 -4.47 -11.50
CA SER A 4 -9.12 -4.32 -10.93
C SER A 4 -8.99 -2.99 -10.20
N LEU A 5 -8.19 -2.98 -9.14
CA LEU A 5 -8.05 -1.82 -8.26
C LEU A 5 -6.61 -1.69 -7.79
N SER A 6 -6.09 -0.47 -7.85
CA SER A 6 -4.83 -0.12 -7.19
C SER A 6 -5.13 0.74 -5.98
N VAL A 7 -4.58 0.36 -4.83
CA VAL A 7 -4.75 1.11 -3.58
C VAL A 7 -3.39 1.66 -3.19
N ILE A 8 -3.31 2.98 -3.01
CA ILE A 8 -2.05 3.66 -2.71
C ILE A 8 -2.08 4.21 -1.29
N PHE A 9 -1.08 3.84 -0.51
CA PHE A 9 -0.87 4.33 0.85
C PHE A 9 0.41 5.13 0.92
N PRO A 10 0.33 6.47 1.01
CA PRO A 10 1.52 7.26 1.35
C PRO A 10 1.84 7.05 2.82
N VAL A 11 3.10 6.79 3.14
CA VAL A 11 3.55 6.46 4.49
C VAL A 11 4.71 7.37 4.89
N PHE A 12 4.62 7.95 6.07
CA PHE A 12 5.72 8.68 6.69
C PHE A 12 5.65 8.52 8.20
N ASN A 13 6.62 7.77 8.76
CA ASN A 13 6.71 7.52 10.21
C ASN A 13 5.41 7.01 10.82
N GLU A 14 4.88 5.91 10.26
CA GLU A 14 3.59 5.33 10.64
C GLU A 14 3.71 3.97 11.33
N GLU A 15 4.86 3.64 11.93
CA GLU A 15 5.07 2.28 12.45
C GLU A 15 4.02 1.83 13.47
N LYS A 16 3.45 2.76 14.25
CA LYS A 16 2.43 2.42 15.25
C LYS A 16 1.05 2.13 14.65
N ARG A 17 0.80 2.56 13.42
CA ARG A 17 -0.50 2.41 12.75
C ARG A 17 -0.54 1.30 11.72
N LEU A 18 0.64 0.81 11.31
CA LEU A 18 0.72 -0.15 10.20
C LEU A 18 0.02 -1.46 10.49
N LYS A 19 0.10 -1.95 11.73
CA LYS A 19 -0.57 -3.21 12.08
C LYS A 19 -2.07 -3.12 11.83
N ASP A 20 -2.71 -2.05 12.27
CA ASP A 20 -4.14 -1.86 12.07
C ASP A 20 -4.48 -1.70 10.58
N CYS A 21 -3.64 -0.98 9.85
CA CYS A 21 -3.79 -0.86 8.40
C CYS A 21 -3.74 -2.22 7.72
N PHE A 22 -2.78 -3.07 8.08
CA PHE A 22 -2.65 -4.42 7.52
C PHE A 22 -3.86 -5.29 7.86
N ASP A 23 -4.37 -5.18 9.07
CA ASP A 23 -5.57 -5.93 9.48
C ASP A 23 -6.79 -5.49 8.66
N ASP A 24 -6.93 -4.20 8.39
CA ASP A 24 -8.00 -3.66 7.55
C ASP A 24 -7.88 -4.18 6.11
N ILE A 25 -6.67 -4.22 5.57
CA ILE A 25 -6.43 -4.77 4.24
C ILE A 25 -6.87 -6.24 4.17
N LYS A 26 -6.50 -7.03 5.17
CA LYS A 26 -6.86 -8.44 5.22
C LYS A 26 -8.37 -8.63 5.28
N ARG A 27 -9.06 -7.81 6.09
CA ARG A 27 -10.52 -7.86 6.18
C ARG A 27 -11.17 -7.50 4.84
N PHE A 28 -10.69 -6.46 4.19
CA PHE A 28 -11.21 -6.07 2.89
C PHE A 28 -11.02 -7.18 1.86
N ASN A 29 -9.86 -7.81 1.85
CA ASN A 29 -9.57 -8.91 0.92
C ASN A 29 -10.54 -10.09 1.09
N LEU A 30 -11.00 -10.35 2.32
CA LEU A 30 -11.93 -11.44 2.59
C LEU A 30 -13.35 -11.12 2.09
N SER A 31 -13.75 -9.86 2.07
CA SER A 31 -15.12 -9.47 1.76
C SER A 31 -15.31 -8.94 0.34
N THR A 32 -14.26 -8.48 -0.30
CA THR A 32 -14.38 -7.86 -1.63
C THR A 32 -14.63 -8.89 -2.72
N LYS A 33 -15.37 -8.46 -3.75
CA LYS A 33 -15.56 -9.23 -4.97
C LYS A 33 -14.58 -8.83 -6.06
N ILE A 34 -13.76 -7.81 -5.81
CA ILE A 34 -12.71 -7.39 -6.74
C ILE A 34 -11.61 -8.47 -6.71
N LYS A 35 -11.29 -9.03 -7.86
CA LYS A 35 -10.38 -10.17 -7.92
C LYS A 35 -8.93 -9.78 -8.10
N LYS A 36 -8.66 -8.66 -8.74
CA LYS A 36 -7.29 -8.20 -9.00
C LYS A 36 -7.05 -6.90 -8.25
N ILE A 37 -6.21 -6.95 -7.23
CA ILE A 37 -5.91 -5.80 -6.39
C ILE A 37 -4.41 -5.65 -6.24
N GLU A 38 -3.94 -4.41 -6.31
CA GLU A 38 -2.56 -4.05 -6.09
C GLU A 38 -2.51 -3.03 -4.96
N TYR A 39 -1.76 -3.34 -3.89
CA TYR A 39 -1.53 -2.41 -2.78
C TYR A 39 -0.13 -1.84 -2.92
N ILE A 40 -0.03 -0.53 -2.98
CA ILE A 40 1.24 0.17 -3.15
C ILE A 40 1.47 1.07 -1.94
N PHE A 41 2.52 0.76 -1.19
CA PHE A 41 2.95 1.60 -0.07
C PHE A 41 4.09 2.48 -0.57
N ILE A 42 3.94 3.80 -0.42
CA ILE A 42 4.99 4.75 -0.78
C ILE A 42 5.58 5.27 0.51
N ASP A 43 6.76 4.78 0.86
CA ASP A 43 7.47 5.25 2.05
C ASP A 43 8.20 6.55 1.72
N ASP A 44 7.68 7.65 2.25
CA ASP A 44 8.16 9.00 1.95
C ASP A 44 9.33 9.41 2.85
N GLY A 45 10.34 8.54 2.93
CA GLY A 45 11.55 8.81 3.70
C GLY A 45 11.39 8.63 5.19
N SER A 46 10.61 7.63 5.63
CA SER A 46 10.43 7.35 7.06
C SER A 46 11.76 7.09 7.75
N LYS A 47 11.90 7.62 8.97
CA LYS A 47 13.08 7.42 9.80
C LYS A 47 12.85 6.39 10.90
N ASP A 48 11.61 5.98 11.10
CA ASP A 48 11.25 4.91 12.02
C ASP A 48 11.31 3.55 11.30
N ASN A 49 10.70 2.51 11.87
CA ASN A 49 10.72 1.17 11.31
C ASN A 49 9.63 0.91 10.26
N SER A 50 8.95 1.94 9.78
CA SER A 50 7.86 1.78 8.82
C SER A 50 8.27 0.96 7.60
N ASN A 51 9.41 1.27 6.98
CA ASN A 51 9.83 0.57 5.77
C ASN A 51 10.14 -0.91 6.03
N ILE A 52 10.73 -1.22 7.18
CA ILE A 52 11.05 -2.61 7.56
C ILE A 52 9.77 -3.40 7.75
N ILE A 53 8.81 -2.82 8.46
CA ILE A 53 7.52 -3.45 8.75
C ILE A 53 6.75 -3.71 7.46
N ILE A 54 6.68 -2.72 6.58
CA ILE A 54 5.97 -2.85 5.30
C ILE A 54 6.66 -3.89 4.41
N ASN A 55 7.99 -3.86 4.34
CA ASN A 55 8.73 -4.79 3.51
C ASN A 55 8.46 -6.24 3.91
N LYS A 56 8.42 -6.50 5.21
CA LYS A 56 8.10 -7.84 5.72
C LYS A 56 6.69 -8.26 5.32
N PHE A 57 5.71 -7.37 5.51
CA PHE A 57 4.32 -7.63 5.15
C PHE A 57 4.18 -7.92 3.65
N VAL A 58 4.80 -7.10 2.81
CA VAL A 58 4.76 -7.27 1.35
C VAL A 58 5.31 -8.62 0.94
N LYS A 59 6.46 -9.00 1.47
CA LYS A 59 7.07 -10.29 1.14
C LYS A 59 6.20 -11.46 1.58
N GLU A 60 5.65 -11.41 2.78
CA GLU A 60 4.79 -12.47 3.31
C GLU A 60 3.51 -12.61 2.50
N GLN A 61 2.84 -11.49 2.22
CA GLN A 61 1.56 -11.52 1.53
C GLN A 61 1.69 -11.92 0.06
N ASN A 62 2.76 -11.54 -0.59
CA ASN A 62 2.98 -11.90 -2.00
C ASN A 62 3.19 -13.40 -2.21
N LYS A 63 3.47 -14.15 -1.15
CA LYS A 63 3.58 -15.60 -1.22
C LYS A 63 2.23 -16.31 -1.23
N ILE A 64 1.16 -15.62 -0.81
CA ILE A 64 -0.13 -16.25 -0.54
C ILE A 64 -1.02 -16.27 -1.78
N LYS A 65 -1.27 -15.13 -2.41
CA LYS A 65 -2.19 -15.01 -3.54
C LYS A 65 -1.56 -14.28 -4.70
N LYS A 66 -1.75 -14.82 -5.93
CA LYS A 66 -1.19 -14.20 -7.13
C LYS A 66 -2.00 -13.02 -7.66
N LYS A 67 -3.30 -12.96 -7.38
CA LYS A 67 -4.17 -11.90 -7.89
C LYS A 67 -4.20 -10.66 -7.00
N ILE A 68 -3.72 -10.79 -5.76
CA ILE A 68 -3.56 -9.67 -4.86
C ILE A 68 -2.07 -9.46 -4.68
N ARG A 69 -1.58 -8.31 -5.12
CA ARG A 69 -0.16 -8.01 -5.11
C ARG A 69 0.13 -6.82 -4.21
N TYR A 70 1.30 -6.80 -3.63
CA TYR A 70 1.76 -5.78 -2.72
C TYR A 70 3.10 -5.25 -3.19
N LYS A 71 3.33 -3.97 -3.03
CA LYS A 71 4.57 -3.33 -3.44
C LYS A 71 4.93 -2.21 -2.47
N LEU A 72 6.22 -2.08 -2.20
CA LEU A 72 6.78 -0.97 -1.43
C LEU A 72 7.70 -0.16 -2.33
N ILE A 73 7.46 1.14 -2.41
CA ILE A 73 8.34 2.09 -3.07
C ILE A 73 8.92 2.99 -1.99
N LYS A 74 10.24 3.05 -1.91
CA LYS A 74 10.94 3.91 -0.94
C LYS A 74 11.45 5.16 -1.65
N LEU A 75 11.14 6.33 -1.09
CA LEU A 75 11.71 7.57 -1.57
C LEU A 75 12.93 7.90 -0.71
N SER A 76 14.00 8.39 -1.35
CA SER A 76 15.25 8.68 -0.65
C SER A 76 15.14 9.86 0.31
N LYS A 77 14.21 10.75 0.08
CA LYS A 77 13.95 11.88 0.96
C LYS A 77 12.48 12.21 0.97
N ASN A 78 12.05 12.85 2.05
CA ASN A 78 10.67 13.27 2.19
C ASN A 78 10.27 14.25 1.09
N SER A 79 9.29 13.89 0.29
CA SER A 79 8.76 14.73 -0.79
C SER A 79 7.38 15.30 -0.44
N GLY A 80 6.87 14.97 0.75
CA GLY A 80 5.54 15.34 1.17
C GLY A 80 4.48 14.40 0.62
N LYS A 81 3.29 14.46 1.21
CA LYS A 81 2.18 13.56 0.86
C LYS A 81 1.81 13.65 -0.63
N GLY A 82 1.78 14.88 -1.19
CA GLY A 82 1.47 15.08 -2.60
C GLY A 82 2.48 14.42 -3.52
N GLY A 83 3.77 14.53 -3.21
CA GLY A 83 4.82 13.89 -3.99
C GLY A 83 4.74 12.37 -3.92
N ALA A 84 4.48 11.83 -2.72
CA ALA A 84 4.31 10.39 -2.53
C ALA A 84 3.11 9.86 -3.32
N LEU A 85 1.97 10.56 -3.28
CA LEU A 85 0.79 10.18 -4.04
C LEU A 85 1.04 10.20 -5.54
N MET A 86 1.74 11.22 -6.04
CA MET A 86 2.09 11.32 -7.46
C MET A 86 2.92 10.11 -7.89
N LYS A 87 3.91 9.73 -7.07
CA LYS A 87 4.75 8.57 -7.37
C LYS A 87 3.92 7.30 -7.43
N GLY A 88 2.98 7.14 -6.50
CA GLY A 88 2.07 6.01 -6.49
C GLY A 88 1.20 5.96 -7.73
N VAL A 89 0.58 7.08 -8.09
CA VAL A 89 -0.29 7.17 -9.27
C VAL A 89 0.47 6.80 -10.54
N MET A 90 1.71 7.25 -10.66
CA MET A 90 2.54 6.93 -11.83
C MET A 90 2.94 5.46 -11.89
N SER A 91 2.80 4.72 -10.80
CA SER A 91 3.19 3.31 -10.71
C SER A 91 2.05 2.34 -10.96
N VAL A 92 0.80 2.82 -11.03
CA VAL A 92 -0.36 1.93 -11.08
C VAL A 92 -0.56 1.35 -12.47
N LYS A 93 -1.14 0.16 -12.50
CA LYS A 93 -1.42 -0.58 -13.73
C LYS A 93 -2.89 -0.97 -13.87
N ASN A 94 -3.69 -0.77 -12.83
CA ASN A 94 -5.09 -1.16 -12.85
C ASN A 94 -5.98 0.01 -13.24
N GLU A 95 -7.22 -0.29 -13.64
CA GLU A 95 -8.12 0.73 -14.19
C GLU A 95 -8.69 1.68 -13.13
N TRP A 96 -8.73 1.27 -11.86
CA TRP A 96 -9.24 2.10 -10.76
C TRP A 96 -8.16 2.34 -9.73
N ILE A 97 -8.12 3.55 -9.20
CA ILE A 97 -7.14 3.96 -8.20
C ILE A 97 -7.86 4.50 -6.97
N LEU A 98 -7.48 3.99 -5.81
CA LEU A 98 -7.94 4.49 -4.52
C LEU A 98 -6.73 4.90 -3.69
N THR A 99 -6.78 6.10 -3.12
CA THR A 99 -5.71 6.56 -2.23
C THR A 99 -6.25 6.63 -0.81
N LEU A 100 -5.52 6.07 0.14
CA LEU A 100 -5.94 5.97 1.53
C LEU A 100 -4.80 6.34 2.47
N ASP A 101 -5.15 6.96 3.59
CA ASP A 101 -4.20 7.11 4.69
C ASP A 101 -4.13 5.81 5.49
N THR A 102 -3.00 5.58 6.17
CA THR A 102 -2.82 4.35 6.96
C THR A 102 -3.71 4.32 8.21
N ASP A 103 -4.31 5.42 8.57
CA ASP A 103 -5.16 5.56 9.76
C ASP A 103 -6.66 5.60 9.44
N ILE A 104 -7.07 4.96 8.38
CA ILE A 104 -8.48 4.87 8.00
C ILE A 104 -9.34 4.13 9.01
#